data_8e351640826e58d0142dcaff0f1f8360
#
_entry.id   8e351640826e58d0142dcaff0f1f8360
#
_cell.length_a   1.000
_cell.length_b   1.000
_cell.length_c   1.000
_cell.angle_alpha   90.00
_cell.angle_beta   90.00
_cell.angle_gamma   90.00
#
_symmetry.space_group_name_H-M   'P 1'
#
loop_
_entity.id
_entity.type
_entity.pdbx_description
1 polymer ?
#
loop_
_entity_poly.entity_id
_entity_poly.type
_entity_poly.pdbx_seq_one_letter_code
_entity_poly.pdbx_strand_id
1 'polypeptide(L)'
;MSDSILIERRYSRRRALWVAAVAALAGTALTLRKAVAQMPRSLAEPDFRIRNRRIRQSIMGWTFNPMPTPELAKLCKDIGLVAMEGVGREHYPMIKELGLQISLVGSHGFAEGPCNRANHPSVIRSLRESIDVAVQFECSKVITFTGMREPGISDAEGAKNCLDAWKRVIGYAEEKKVTLCLEHLNSRDHTHPMKGHPGYFGDHVDFCVDLIKRVGSPNFKLLFDIYHVAIMDGDLIRRLRQHRELIGHVHTAGVPGRAELDDTQELNYPAVMRALLEIGYDGYVAQEFIPTWPDKALALRHAAKVCDV
;
A
#
# COMPACT_ATOMS: atom_id res chain seq x y z
N MET A 1 56.38 26.48 -39.94
CA MET A 1 56.32 26.46 -38.45
C MET A 1 55.12 27.26 -37.85
N SER A 2 54.21 27.82 -38.63
CA SER A 2 53.20 28.76 -38.18
C SER A 2 51.80 28.09 -37.96
N ASP A 3 51.51 26.99 -38.65
CA ASP A 3 50.14 26.40 -38.63
C ASP A 3 49.89 25.43 -37.50
N SER A 4 50.90 24.77 -36.97
CA SER A 4 50.76 23.82 -35.86
C SER A 4 50.38 24.44 -34.53
N ILE A 5 50.83 25.68 -34.25
CA ILE A 5 50.58 26.41 -33.01
C ILE A 5 49.13 26.92 -32.96
N LEU A 6 48.53 27.24 -34.08
CA LEU A 6 47.14 27.72 -34.18
C LEU A 6 46.11 26.60 -33.98
N ILE A 7 46.44 25.39 -34.36
CA ILE A 7 45.57 24.21 -34.20
C ILE A 7 45.53 23.79 -32.73
N GLU A 8 46.65 23.75 -32.02
CA GLU A 8 46.70 23.40 -30.60
C GLU A 8 45.93 24.40 -29.70
N ARG A 9 46.01 25.72 -30.00
CA ARG A 9 45.26 26.73 -29.27
C ARG A 9 43.74 26.66 -29.47
N ARG A 10 43.25 26.21 -30.63
CA ARG A 10 41.82 25.97 -30.89
C ARG A 10 41.29 24.73 -30.16
N TYR A 11 42.10 23.67 -30.04
CA TYR A 11 41.73 22.44 -29.34
C TYR A 11 41.66 22.66 -27.80
N SER A 12 42.58 23.44 -27.26
CA SER A 12 42.59 23.73 -25.81
C SER A 12 41.40 24.60 -25.36
N ARG A 13 41.01 25.60 -26.19
CA ARG A 13 39.82 26.43 -25.91
C ARG A 13 38.50 25.66 -25.99
N ARG A 14 38.36 24.74 -26.94
CA ARG A 14 37.17 23.86 -27.04
C ARG A 14 37.10 22.90 -25.88
N ARG A 15 38.18 22.31 -25.40
CA ARG A 15 38.22 21.45 -24.21
C ARG A 15 37.88 22.25 -22.95
N ALA A 16 38.36 23.47 -22.77
CA ALA A 16 38.04 24.30 -21.63
C ALA A 16 36.56 24.70 -21.61
N LEU A 17 35.97 25.00 -22.76
CA LEU A 17 34.52 25.31 -22.89
C LEU A 17 33.65 24.05 -22.63
N TRP A 18 34.09 22.86 -23.03
CA TRP A 18 33.36 21.60 -22.73
C TRP A 18 33.41 21.25 -21.25
N VAL A 19 34.54 21.40 -20.58
CA VAL A 19 34.66 21.16 -19.14
C VAL A 19 33.84 22.17 -18.34
N ALA A 20 33.80 23.44 -18.75
CA ALA A 20 32.96 24.45 -18.11
C ALA A 20 31.45 24.19 -18.31
N ALA A 21 31.04 23.72 -19.49
CA ALA A 21 29.65 23.38 -19.77
C ALA A 21 29.18 22.12 -18.99
N VAL A 22 30.05 21.10 -18.87
CA VAL A 22 29.75 19.91 -18.07
C VAL A 22 29.71 20.21 -16.57
N ALA A 23 30.57 21.10 -16.07
CA ALA A 23 30.54 21.54 -14.67
C ALA A 23 29.32 22.41 -14.38
N ALA A 24 28.85 23.24 -15.32
CA ALA A 24 27.63 24.03 -15.16
C ALA A 24 26.37 23.15 -15.17
N LEU A 25 26.32 22.10 -16.02
CA LEU A 25 25.23 21.13 -16.04
C LEU A 25 25.21 20.23 -14.81
N ALA A 26 26.35 19.85 -14.27
CA ALA A 26 26.45 19.11 -13.01
C ALA A 26 26.04 19.98 -11.80
N GLY A 27 26.39 21.26 -11.79
CA GLY A 27 25.99 22.22 -10.78
C GLY A 27 24.48 22.48 -10.76
N THR A 28 23.88 22.61 -11.95
CA THR A 28 22.41 22.77 -12.09
C THR A 28 21.65 21.50 -11.75
N ALA A 29 22.18 20.31 -12.07
CA ALA A 29 21.57 19.03 -11.67
C ALA A 29 21.63 18.81 -10.15
N LEU A 30 22.70 19.24 -9.47
CA LEU A 30 22.83 19.16 -8.01
C LEU A 30 21.91 20.17 -7.29
N THR A 31 21.72 21.37 -7.84
CA THR A 31 20.79 22.38 -7.30
C THR A 31 19.33 22.00 -7.57
N LEU A 32 19.01 21.38 -8.71
CA LEU A 32 17.68 20.83 -8.98
C LEU A 32 17.35 19.64 -8.04
N ARG A 33 18.32 18.75 -7.75
CA ARG A 33 18.11 17.68 -6.77
C ARG A 33 17.90 18.19 -5.34
N LYS A 34 18.54 19.31 -4.95
CA LYS A 34 18.32 19.96 -3.65
C LYS A 34 17.00 20.75 -3.62
N ALA A 35 16.54 21.30 -4.74
CA ALA A 35 15.25 21.99 -4.82
C ALA A 35 14.04 21.06 -4.74
N VAL A 36 14.14 19.82 -5.24
CA VAL A 36 13.10 18.79 -5.10
C VAL A 36 12.99 18.25 -3.67
N ALA A 37 14.03 18.43 -2.83
CA ALA A 37 14.02 17.98 -1.44
C ALA A 37 13.45 19.03 -0.45
N GLN A 38 13.06 20.23 -0.89
CA GLN A 38 12.41 21.23 -0.06
C GLN A 38 10.93 21.38 -0.44
N MET A 39 10.13 20.47 0.05
CA MET A 39 8.66 20.56 -0.01
C MET A 39 8.15 21.75 0.82
N PRO A 40 7.08 22.42 0.40
CA PRO A 40 6.51 23.51 1.19
C PRO A 40 5.98 22.96 2.52
N ARG A 41 6.68 23.26 3.60
CA ARG A 41 6.27 22.99 4.99
C ARG A 41 4.93 23.63 5.37
N SER A 42 4.31 24.39 4.47
CA SER A 42 3.10 25.19 4.72
C SER A 42 1.80 24.36 4.83
N LEU A 43 1.80 23.07 4.44
CA LEU A 43 0.59 22.23 4.46
C LEU A 43 0.52 21.27 5.66
N ALA A 44 1.63 21.05 6.35
CA ALA A 44 1.68 20.12 7.46
C ALA A 44 1.39 20.83 8.79
N GLU A 45 0.41 20.33 9.52
CA GLU A 45 0.08 20.80 10.89
C GLU A 45 0.73 19.83 11.90
N PRO A 46 1.82 20.27 12.61
CA PRO A 46 2.55 19.41 13.54
C PRO A 46 1.69 18.85 14.70
N ASP A 47 0.64 19.59 15.05
CA ASP A 47 -0.26 19.24 16.16
C ASP A 47 -1.62 18.71 15.68
N PHE A 48 -1.72 18.36 14.39
CA PHE A 48 -3.00 17.86 13.85
C PHE A 48 -3.43 16.60 14.58
N ARG A 49 -4.73 16.55 14.92
CA ARG A 49 -5.44 15.36 15.43
C ARG A 49 -6.72 15.18 14.64
N ILE A 50 -7.14 13.95 14.41
CA ILE A 50 -8.39 13.59 13.73
C ILE A 50 -9.57 14.19 14.49
N ARG A 51 -10.41 14.96 13.80
CA ARG A 51 -11.53 15.72 14.35
C ARG A 51 -12.89 15.11 13.98
N ASN A 52 -13.07 14.78 12.69
CA ASN A 52 -14.37 14.34 12.15
C ASN A 52 -14.70 12.89 12.53
N ARG A 53 -13.69 12.01 12.59
CA ARG A 53 -13.82 10.61 13.00
C ARG A 53 -14.82 9.79 12.17
N ARG A 54 -15.17 10.26 10.98
CA ARG A 54 -16.10 9.59 10.07
C ARG A 54 -15.42 8.43 9.33
N ILE A 55 -14.14 8.55 9.08
CA ILE A 55 -13.26 7.50 8.53
C ILE A 55 -12.51 6.87 9.69
N ARG A 56 -12.60 5.54 9.84
CA ARG A 56 -11.87 4.77 10.84
C ARG A 56 -10.44 4.54 10.35
N GLN A 57 -9.56 5.50 10.60
CA GLN A 57 -8.19 5.44 10.10
C GLN A 57 -7.32 4.49 10.91
N SER A 58 -6.51 3.70 10.23
CA SER A 58 -5.47 2.83 10.78
C SER A 58 -4.13 3.04 10.08
N ILE A 59 -3.12 2.23 10.42
CA ILE A 59 -1.77 2.32 9.87
C ILE A 59 -1.22 0.93 9.55
N MET A 60 -0.56 0.80 8.40
CA MET A 60 0.28 -0.33 8.04
C MET A 60 1.69 -0.11 8.59
N GLY A 61 2.02 -0.78 9.70
CA GLY A 61 3.21 -0.43 10.51
C GLY A 61 4.55 -0.65 9.83
N TRP A 62 4.70 -1.67 8.95
CA TRP A 62 5.97 -1.95 8.29
C TRP A 62 6.48 -0.78 7.43
N THR A 63 5.57 0.07 6.91
CA THR A 63 5.95 1.20 6.06
C THR A 63 6.71 2.29 6.82
N PHE A 64 6.58 2.31 8.13
CA PHE A 64 7.25 3.28 9.00
C PHE A 64 8.61 2.82 9.55
N ASN A 65 9.09 1.62 9.17
CA ASN A 65 10.42 1.17 9.56
C ASN A 65 11.49 2.24 9.25
N PRO A 66 12.51 2.45 10.12
CA PRO A 66 12.81 1.69 11.34
C PRO A 66 12.17 2.22 12.64
N MET A 67 11.06 3.01 12.59
CA MET A 67 10.38 3.47 13.80
C MET A 67 9.88 2.25 14.60
N PRO A 68 10.23 2.12 15.90
CA PRO A 68 9.77 1.00 16.71
C PRO A 68 8.24 0.96 16.83
N THR A 69 7.64 -0.23 16.76
CA THR A 69 6.17 -0.40 16.85
C THR A 69 5.56 0.28 18.08
N PRO A 70 6.15 0.24 19.30
CA PRO A 70 5.58 0.95 20.45
C PRO A 70 5.57 2.47 20.29
N GLU A 71 6.55 3.05 19.60
CA GLU A 71 6.61 4.48 19.31
C GLU A 71 5.53 4.86 18.28
N LEU A 72 5.42 4.09 17.19
CA LEU A 72 4.39 4.28 16.19
C LEU A 72 2.97 4.14 16.79
N ALA A 73 2.74 3.17 17.66
CA ALA A 73 1.45 3.00 18.32
C ALA A 73 1.06 4.21 19.18
N LYS A 74 1.99 4.77 19.94
CA LYS A 74 1.76 6.01 20.71
C LYS A 74 1.44 7.20 19.81
N LEU A 75 2.18 7.32 18.69
CA LEU A 75 1.94 8.35 17.68
C LEU A 75 0.54 8.20 17.06
N CYS A 76 0.14 6.99 16.69
CA CYS A 76 -1.20 6.71 16.17
C CYS A 76 -2.30 7.15 17.14
N LYS A 77 -2.16 6.79 18.41
CA LYS A 77 -3.09 7.19 19.46
C LYS A 77 -3.14 8.71 19.62
N ASP A 78 -2.00 9.39 19.62
CA ASP A 78 -1.93 10.86 19.73
C ASP A 78 -2.60 11.56 18.54
N ILE A 79 -2.42 11.06 17.32
CA ILE A 79 -3.10 11.60 16.12
C ILE A 79 -4.61 11.28 16.13
N GLY A 80 -5.02 10.21 16.79
CA GLY A 80 -6.41 9.75 16.85
C GLY A 80 -6.74 8.66 15.83
N LEU A 81 -5.74 7.94 15.27
CA LEU A 81 -5.98 6.69 14.58
C LEU A 81 -6.54 5.67 15.58
N VAL A 82 -7.37 4.75 15.08
CA VAL A 82 -8.11 3.82 15.95
C VAL A 82 -7.60 2.37 15.86
N ALA A 83 -6.70 2.08 14.94
CA ALA A 83 -6.19 0.71 14.74
C ALA A 83 -4.79 0.71 14.11
N MET A 84 -4.17 -0.48 14.12
CA MET A 84 -2.88 -0.77 13.48
C MET A 84 -2.92 -2.16 12.83
N GLU A 85 -2.10 -2.34 11.80
CA GLU A 85 -1.85 -3.61 11.11
C GLU A 85 -0.41 -3.66 10.57
N GLY A 86 0.00 -4.78 9.96
CA GLY A 86 1.34 -4.90 9.35
C GLY A 86 2.48 -4.79 10.35
N VAL A 87 2.27 -5.24 11.58
CA VAL A 87 3.29 -5.34 12.65
C VAL A 87 3.38 -6.77 13.15
N GLY A 88 4.47 -7.11 13.85
CA GLY A 88 4.64 -8.42 14.47
C GLY A 88 3.54 -8.71 15.50
N ARG A 89 3.05 -9.96 15.51
CA ARG A 89 1.93 -10.39 16.38
C ARG A 89 2.26 -10.26 17.86
N GLU A 90 3.52 -10.30 18.23
CA GLU A 90 4.04 -10.07 19.58
C GLU A 90 3.70 -8.67 20.13
N HIS A 91 3.42 -7.71 19.26
CA HIS A 91 3.01 -6.35 19.64
C HIS A 91 1.50 -6.19 19.85
N TYR A 92 0.68 -7.15 19.43
CA TYR A 92 -0.78 -7.03 19.51
C TYR A 92 -1.31 -6.79 20.93
N PRO A 93 -0.80 -7.47 21.99
CA PRO A 93 -1.24 -7.18 23.36
C PRO A 93 -1.02 -5.71 23.74
N MET A 94 0.18 -5.18 23.49
CA MET A 94 0.54 -3.79 23.81
C MET A 94 -0.33 -2.79 23.00
N ILE A 95 -0.61 -3.06 21.73
CA ILE A 95 -1.49 -2.22 20.90
C ILE A 95 -2.91 -2.17 21.50
N LYS A 96 -3.44 -3.32 21.92
CA LYS A 96 -4.76 -3.40 22.58
C LYS A 96 -4.76 -2.67 23.92
N GLU A 97 -3.73 -2.79 24.74
CA GLU A 97 -3.58 -2.06 26.01
C GLU A 97 -3.56 -0.54 25.81
N LEU A 98 -3.01 -0.05 24.71
CA LEU A 98 -3.07 1.37 24.33
C LEU A 98 -4.48 1.81 23.89
N GLY A 99 -5.43 0.89 23.74
CA GLY A 99 -6.80 1.15 23.26
C GLY A 99 -6.94 1.22 21.75
N LEU A 100 -5.91 0.79 21.00
CA LEU A 100 -5.97 0.62 19.54
C LEU A 100 -6.49 -0.77 19.19
N GLN A 101 -7.14 -0.90 18.02
CA GLN A 101 -7.56 -2.20 17.48
C GLN A 101 -6.52 -2.77 16.53
N ILE A 102 -6.66 -4.07 16.22
CA ILE A 102 -5.97 -4.68 15.08
C ILE A 102 -6.94 -4.62 13.90
N SER A 103 -6.59 -3.90 12.83
CA SER A 103 -7.48 -3.68 11.68
C SER A 103 -7.47 -4.82 10.68
N LEU A 104 -6.33 -5.52 10.56
CA LEU A 104 -6.13 -6.63 9.63
C LEU A 104 -5.02 -7.53 10.14
N VAL A 105 -5.21 -8.84 10.12
CA VAL A 105 -4.18 -9.82 10.47
C VAL A 105 -3.48 -10.31 9.20
N GLY A 106 -2.15 -10.29 9.21
CA GLY A 106 -1.32 -10.85 8.15
C GLY A 106 -1.42 -12.38 8.08
N SER A 107 -1.33 -12.93 6.87
CA SER A 107 -1.33 -14.38 6.63
C SER A 107 -0.08 -14.83 5.85
N HIS A 108 -0.25 -15.59 4.76
CA HIS A 108 0.84 -15.89 3.83
C HIS A 108 1.27 -14.64 3.07
N GLY A 109 2.50 -14.62 2.57
CA GLY A 109 2.99 -13.53 1.74
C GLY A 109 2.41 -13.51 0.33
N PHE A 110 2.57 -12.40 -0.37
CA PHE A 110 2.08 -12.24 -1.74
C PHE A 110 2.85 -13.11 -2.77
N ALA A 111 4.08 -13.51 -2.48
CA ALA A 111 4.91 -14.27 -3.42
C ALA A 111 4.44 -15.73 -3.57
N GLU A 112 4.16 -16.40 -2.47
CA GLU A 112 3.75 -17.81 -2.43
C GLU A 112 2.25 -17.92 -2.22
N GLY A 113 1.48 -17.63 -3.27
CA GLY A 113 0.01 -17.66 -3.19
C GLY A 113 -0.62 -18.91 -3.79
N PRO A 114 -1.96 -19.04 -3.64
CA PRO A 114 -2.72 -20.23 -4.04
C PRO A 114 -2.86 -20.42 -5.55
N CYS A 115 -2.47 -19.47 -6.41
CA CYS A 115 -2.46 -19.68 -7.86
C CYS A 115 -1.53 -20.84 -8.27
N ASN A 116 -0.49 -21.12 -7.48
CA ASN A 116 0.30 -22.33 -7.59
C ASN A 116 -0.20 -23.39 -6.60
N ARG A 117 -0.66 -24.55 -7.11
CA ARG A 117 -1.20 -25.64 -6.30
C ARG A 117 -0.18 -26.21 -5.31
N ALA A 118 1.11 -26.12 -5.59
CA ALA A 118 2.16 -26.57 -4.67
C ALA A 118 2.13 -25.81 -3.35
N ASN A 119 1.68 -24.55 -3.36
CA ASN A 119 1.60 -23.68 -2.17
C ASN A 119 0.33 -23.93 -1.31
N HIS A 120 -0.65 -24.71 -1.78
CA HIS A 120 -1.91 -24.91 -1.05
C HIS A 120 -1.72 -25.35 0.40
N PRO A 121 -0.84 -26.34 0.73
CA PRO A 121 -0.70 -26.79 2.12
C PRO A 121 -0.23 -25.66 3.06
N SER A 122 0.73 -24.85 2.64
CA SER A 122 1.26 -23.72 3.42
C SER A 122 0.25 -22.58 3.51
N VAL A 123 -0.36 -22.18 2.40
CA VAL A 123 -1.38 -21.13 2.33
C VAL A 123 -2.58 -21.45 3.21
N ILE A 124 -3.14 -22.67 3.11
CA ILE A 124 -4.30 -23.09 3.89
C ILE A 124 -3.99 -23.08 5.39
N ARG A 125 -2.82 -23.60 5.78
CA ARG A 125 -2.36 -23.58 7.17
C ARG A 125 -2.22 -22.17 7.68
N SER A 126 -1.51 -21.31 6.96
CA SER A 126 -1.29 -19.91 7.34
C SER A 126 -2.61 -19.14 7.47
N LEU A 127 -3.57 -19.34 6.57
CA LEU A 127 -4.88 -18.70 6.66
C LEU A 127 -5.64 -19.16 7.91
N ARG A 128 -5.65 -20.47 8.24
CA ARG A 128 -6.32 -20.98 9.45
C ARG A 128 -5.69 -20.41 10.72
N GLU A 129 -4.38 -20.45 10.84
CA GLU A 129 -3.63 -19.87 11.96
C GLU A 129 -3.91 -18.38 12.11
N SER A 130 -3.99 -17.64 10.99
CA SER A 130 -4.30 -16.21 11.01
C SER A 130 -5.74 -15.90 11.39
N ILE A 131 -6.69 -16.78 11.02
CA ILE A 131 -8.08 -16.69 11.48
C ILE A 131 -8.14 -16.87 13.01
N ASP A 132 -7.41 -17.86 13.57
CA ASP A 132 -7.37 -18.06 15.02
C ASP A 132 -6.77 -16.85 15.75
N VAL A 133 -5.68 -16.26 15.23
CA VAL A 133 -5.11 -15.03 15.74
C VAL A 133 -6.10 -13.86 15.64
N ALA A 134 -6.83 -13.76 14.55
CA ALA A 134 -7.83 -12.71 14.38
C ALA A 134 -8.93 -12.81 15.45
N VAL A 135 -9.43 -14.01 15.73
CA VAL A 135 -10.39 -14.28 16.83
C VAL A 135 -9.79 -13.89 18.18
N GLN A 136 -8.56 -14.33 18.47
CA GLN A 136 -7.87 -14.04 19.73
C GLN A 136 -7.76 -12.53 20.02
N PHE A 137 -7.52 -11.72 19.00
CA PHE A 137 -7.33 -10.27 19.14
C PHE A 137 -8.54 -9.43 18.71
N GLU A 138 -9.70 -10.06 18.56
CA GLU A 138 -10.97 -9.38 18.18
C GLU A 138 -10.87 -8.63 16.84
N CYS A 139 -10.04 -9.13 15.93
CA CYS A 139 -9.96 -8.64 14.56
C CYS A 139 -10.87 -9.46 13.66
N SER A 140 -11.71 -8.81 12.86
CA SER A 140 -12.62 -9.52 11.97
C SER A 140 -12.05 -9.77 10.57
N LYS A 141 -10.77 -9.48 10.33
CA LYS A 141 -10.20 -9.50 8.96
C LYS A 141 -8.82 -10.14 8.90
N VAL A 142 -8.61 -10.93 7.86
CA VAL A 142 -7.33 -11.58 7.52
C VAL A 142 -7.06 -11.32 6.04
N ILE A 143 -5.84 -10.87 5.72
CA ILE A 143 -5.42 -10.65 4.33
C ILE A 143 -5.11 -11.98 3.64
N THR A 144 -5.38 -12.04 2.33
CA THR A 144 -4.92 -13.12 1.43
C THR A 144 -4.52 -12.56 0.08
N PHE A 145 -3.68 -13.28 -0.64
CA PHE A 145 -3.11 -12.90 -1.93
C PHE A 145 -3.31 -14.02 -2.94
N THR A 146 -3.21 -13.69 -4.24
CA THR A 146 -3.27 -14.71 -5.31
C THR A 146 -1.96 -15.45 -5.49
N GLY A 147 -0.83 -14.77 -5.31
CA GLY A 147 0.51 -15.26 -5.65
C GLY A 147 1.06 -14.69 -6.95
N MET A 148 2.25 -15.13 -7.32
CA MET A 148 2.92 -14.75 -8.56
C MET A 148 2.57 -15.70 -9.70
N ARG A 149 2.51 -15.18 -10.93
CA ARG A 149 2.44 -16.02 -12.14
C ARG A 149 3.69 -16.88 -12.24
N GLU A 150 3.52 -18.14 -12.57
CA GLU A 150 4.63 -19.07 -12.74
C GLU A 150 4.62 -19.72 -14.13
N PRO A 151 5.80 -19.99 -14.71
CA PRO A 151 5.89 -20.71 -15.97
C PRO A 151 5.16 -22.07 -15.90
N GLY A 152 4.37 -22.38 -16.93
CA GLY A 152 3.64 -23.64 -17.02
C GLY A 152 2.26 -23.64 -16.33
N ILE A 153 1.89 -22.59 -15.62
CA ILE A 153 0.54 -22.42 -15.06
C ILE A 153 -0.20 -21.34 -15.87
N SER A 154 -1.25 -21.74 -16.59
CA SER A 154 -2.10 -20.77 -17.30
C SER A 154 -2.94 -19.94 -16.33
N ASP A 155 -3.39 -18.74 -16.76
CA ASP A 155 -4.26 -17.90 -15.93
C ASP A 155 -5.57 -18.61 -15.55
N ALA A 156 -6.12 -19.45 -16.43
CA ALA A 156 -7.31 -20.25 -16.13
C ALA A 156 -7.05 -21.30 -15.04
N GLU A 157 -5.89 -21.95 -15.08
CA GLU A 157 -5.45 -22.91 -14.08
C GLU A 157 -5.13 -22.21 -12.75
N GLY A 158 -4.39 -21.09 -12.78
CA GLY A 158 -4.10 -20.28 -11.60
C GLY A 158 -5.37 -19.82 -10.89
N ALA A 159 -6.37 -19.35 -11.64
CA ALA A 159 -7.67 -18.98 -11.09
C ALA A 159 -8.39 -20.16 -10.42
N LYS A 160 -8.39 -21.33 -11.09
CA LYS A 160 -8.96 -22.56 -10.51
C LYS A 160 -8.23 -22.95 -9.22
N ASN A 161 -6.91 -22.91 -9.21
CA ASN A 161 -6.10 -23.22 -8.03
C ASN A 161 -6.42 -22.28 -6.86
N CYS A 162 -6.52 -20.96 -7.10
CA CYS A 162 -6.94 -20.01 -6.08
C CYS A 162 -8.29 -20.39 -5.46
N LEU A 163 -9.30 -20.68 -6.28
CA LEU A 163 -10.61 -21.08 -5.82
C LEU A 163 -10.58 -22.38 -5.02
N ASP A 164 -9.84 -23.39 -5.48
CA ASP A 164 -9.71 -24.68 -4.82
C ASP A 164 -9.09 -24.51 -3.41
N ALA A 165 -8.11 -23.63 -3.23
CA ALA A 165 -7.51 -23.36 -1.93
C ALA A 165 -8.45 -22.58 -1.00
N TRP A 166 -9.03 -21.47 -1.47
CA TRP A 166 -9.89 -20.64 -0.62
C TRP A 166 -11.17 -21.35 -0.19
N LYS A 167 -11.79 -22.17 -1.06
CA LYS A 167 -12.96 -22.99 -0.72
C LYS A 167 -12.69 -24.02 0.39
N ARG A 168 -11.43 -24.40 0.64
CA ARG A 168 -11.03 -25.28 1.74
C ARG A 168 -10.89 -24.56 3.08
N VAL A 169 -10.88 -23.22 3.08
CA VAL A 169 -10.69 -22.39 4.29
C VAL A 169 -11.93 -21.54 4.60
N ILE A 170 -12.69 -21.15 3.57
CA ILE A 170 -13.72 -20.13 3.75
C ILE A 170 -14.80 -20.52 4.76
N GLY A 171 -15.23 -21.77 4.80
CA GLY A 171 -16.19 -22.26 5.79
C GLY A 171 -15.67 -22.12 7.23
N TYR A 172 -14.36 -22.25 7.44
CA TYR A 172 -13.75 -21.99 8.74
C TYR A 172 -13.75 -20.50 9.09
N ALA A 173 -13.48 -19.64 8.12
CA ALA A 173 -13.58 -18.19 8.31
C ALA A 173 -15.01 -17.75 8.65
N GLU A 174 -16.02 -18.32 7.99
CA GLU A 174 -17.44 -18.08 8.27
C GLU A 174 -17.82 -18.51 9.71
N GLU A 175 -17.44 -19.73 10.13
CA GLU A 175 -17.65 -20.22 11.49
C GLU A 175 -17.07 -19.26 12.53
N LYS A 176 -15.87 -18.76 12.28
CA LYS A 176 -15.15 -17.83 13.16
C LYS A 176 -15.58 -16.36 13.01
N LYS A 177 -16.49 -16.05 12.09
CA LYS A 177 -16.93 -14.68 11.76
C LYS A 177 -15.78 -13.77 11.34
N VAL A 178 -14.78 -14.33 10.66
CA VAL A 178 -13.63 -13.61 10.11
C VAL A 178 -13.80 -13.48 8.59
N THR A 179 -13.48 -12.34 8.04
CA THR A 179 -13.51 -12.06 6.61
C THR A 179 -12.10 -12.19 6.04
N LEU A 180 -11.93 -12.98 4.99
CA LEU A 180 -10.72 -13.00 4.19
C LEU A 180 -10.78 -11.83 3.20
N CYS A 181 -9.76 -10.98 3.20
CA CYS A 181 -9.65 -9.81 2.33
C CYS A 181 -8.58 -10.09 1.26
N LEU A 182 -9.01 -10.29 0.02
CA LEU A 182 -8.12 -10.50 -1.13
C LEU A 182 -7.53 -9.18 -1.59
N GLU A 183 -6.22 -9.05 -1.51
CA GLU A 183 -5.52 -7.89 -2.03
C GLU A 183 -5.06 -8.11 -3.48
N HIS A 184 -5.41 -7.15 -4.35
CA HIS A 184 -4.80 -7.01 -5.65
C HIS A 184 -3.57 -6.10 -5.54
N LEU A 185 -2.52 -6.37 -6.34
CA LEU A 185 -1.29 -5.61 -6.34
C LEU A 185 -0.95 -5.15 -7.75
N ASN A 186 -0.34 -3.98 -7.90
CA ASN A 186 0.09 -3.55 -9.23
C ASN A 186 1.32 -4.34 -9.69
N SER A 187 1.32 -4.70 -10.98
CA SER A 187 2.41 -5.39 -11.66
C SER A 187 3.27 -4.46 -12.52
N ARG A 188 2.99 -3.14 -12.51
CA ARG A 188 3.64 -2.15 -13.39
C ARG A 188 4.85 -1.48 -12.76
N ASP A 189 4.79 -1.13 -11.48
CA ASP A 189 5.91 -0.46 -10.81
C ASP A 189 6.99 -1.49 -10.43
N HIS A 190 8.17 -1.35 -11.02
CA HIS A 190 9.33 -2.20 -10.74
C HIS A 190 10.49 -1.42 -10.09
N THR A 191 10.23 -0.18 -9.66
CA THR A 191 11.27 0.71 -9.13
C THR A 191 11.72 0.34 -7.72
N HIS A 192 10.90 -0.39 -6.97
CA HIS A 192 11.20 -0.84 -5.62
C HIS A 192 10.35 -2.08 -5.26
N PRO A 193 10.88 -3.08 -4.54
CA PRO A 193 10.18 -4.33 -4.20
C PRO A 193 8.83 -4.17 -3.47
N MET A 194 8.63 -3.02 -2.81
CA MET A 194 7.40 -2.74 -2.06
C MET A 194 6.50 -1.70 -2.74
N LYS A 195 6.78 -1.31 -4.00
CA LYS A 195 5.95 -0.35 -4.75
C LYS A 195 5.12 -1.00 -5.83
N GLY A 196 5.57 -2.15 -6.33
CA GLY A 196 4.84 -2.96 -7.28
C GLY A 196 5.48 -4.35 -7.38
N HIS A 197 4.74 -5.28 -7.99
CA HIS A 197 5.08 -6.69 -8.00
C HIS A 197 4.93 -7.26 -9.42
N PRO A 198 5.92 -7.02 -10.33
CA PRO A 198 5.87 -7.56 -11.69
C PRO A 198 5.64 -9.07 -11.71
N GLY A 199 4.60 -9.52 -12.41
CA GLY A 199 4.21 -10.92 -12.45
C GLY A 199 3.19 -11.32 -11.37
N TYR A 200 2.71 -10.42 -10.52
CA TYR A 200 1.63 -10.75 -9.60
C TYR A 200 0.36 -11.17 -10.35
N PHE A 201 -0.29 -12.25 -9.88
CA PHE A 201 -1.37 -12.88 -10.62
C PHE A 201 -2.68 -12.09 -10.55
N GLY A 202 -3.04 -11.60 -9.37
CA GLY A 202 -4.27 -10.81 -9.13
C GLY A 202 -4.05 -9.32 -9.29
N ASP A 203 -3.57 -8.87 -10.44
CA ASP A 203 -3.13 -7.49 -10.65
C ASP A 203 -4.22 -6.53 -11.18
N HIS A 204 -5.45 -7.02 -11.35
CA HIS A 204 -6.61 -6.22 -11.74
C HIS A 204 -7.81 -6.42 -10.81
N VAL A 205 -8.50 -5.33 -10.45
CA VAL A 205 -9.67 -5.36 -9.56
C VAL A 205 -10.77 -6.25 -10.11
N ASP A 206 -11.12 -6.13 -11.40
CA ASP A 206 -12.23 -6.89 -11.99
C ASP A 206 -11.95 -8.40 -11.97
N PHE A 207 -10.70 -8.82 -12.15
CA PHE A 207 -10.28 -10.21 -12.01
C PHE A 207 -10.42 -10.71 -10.55
N CYS A 208 -9.96 -9.94 -9.57
CA CYS A 208 -10.11 -10.29 -8.16
C CYS A 208 -11.59 -10.34 -7.75
N VAL A 209 -12.42 -9.44 -8.26
CA VAL A 209 -13.88 -9.44 -8.03
C VAL A 209 -14.53 -10.68 -8.63
N ASP A 210 -14.11 -11.14 -9.80
CA ASP A 210 -14.59 -12.43 -10.37
C ASP A 210 -14.25 -13.61 -9.45
N LEU A 211 -13.00 -13.68 -8.97
CA LEU A 211 -12.60 -14.74 -8.01
C LEU A 211 -13.43 -14.68 -6.73
N ILE A 212 -13.65 -13.49 -6.16
CA ILE A 212 -14.46 -13.30 -4.95
C ILE A 212 -15.89 -13.83 -5.17
N LYS A 213 -16.53 -13.45 -6.27
CA LYS A 213 -17.88 -13.92 -6.62
C LYS A 213 -17.94 -15.43 -6.80
N ARG A 214 -16.90 -16.03 -7.37
CA ARG A 214 -16.81 -17.49 -7.59
C ARG A 214 -16.51 -18.28 -6.31
N VAL A 215 -15.85 -17.67 -5.31
CA VAL A 215 -15.78 -18.24 -3.94
C VAL A 215 -17.19 -18.29 -3.34
N GLY A 216 -17.97 -17.22 -3.52
CA GLY A 216 -19.40 -17.18 -3.20
C GLY A 216 -19.72 -17.02 -1.73
N SER A 217 -18.79 -16.50 -0.91
CA SER A 217 -18.97 -16.32 0.52
C SER A 217 -19.10 -14.84 0.90
N PRO A 218 -19.98 -14.46 1.83
CA PRO A 218 -20.02 -13.11 2.38
C PRO A 218 -18.77 -12.76 3.18
N ASN A 219 -18.01 -13.76 3.61
CA ASN A 219 -16.75 -13.62 4.36
C ASN A 219 -15.50 -13.65 3.45
N PHE A 220 -15.68 -13.45 2.13
CA PHE A 220 -14.58 -13.28 1.20
C PHE A 220 -14.76 -11.97 0.45
N LYS A 221 -13.92 -10.97 0.74
CA LYS A 221 -14.07 -9.60 0.26
C LYS A 221 -12.79 -9.11 -0.40
N LEU A 222 -12.88 -7.96 -1.06
CA LEU A 222 -11.76 -7.25 -1.66
C LEU A 222 -11.08 -6.37 -0.60
N LEU A 223 -9.76 -6.42 -0.52
CA LEU A 223 -8.97 -5.33 0.01
C LEU A 223 -8.73 -4.37 -1.15
N PHE A 224 -9.35 -3.19 -1.08
CA PHE A 224 -9.25 -2.15 -2.09
C PHE A 224 -8.07 -1.23 -1.75
N ASP A 225 -6.88 -1.56 -2.25
CA ASP A 225 -5.73 -0.67 -2.15
C ASP A 225 -5.81 0.40 -3.23
N ILE A 226 -6.07 1.63 -2.82
CA ILE A 226 -6.26 2.79 -3.71
C ILE A 226 -5.03 3.03 -4.58
N TYR A 227 -3.82 2.82 -4.03
CA TYR A 227 -2.56 2.97 -4.77
C TYR A 227 -2.45 1.97 -5.92
N HIS A 228 -2.68 0.69 -5.63
CA HIS A 228 -2.60 -0.36 -6.63
C HIS A 228 -3.70 -0.25 -7.69
N VAL A 229 -4.93 0.08 -7.28
CA VAL A 229 -6.05 0.31 -8.22
C VAL A 229 -5.75 1.47 -9.16
N ALA A 230 -5.24 2.59 -8.63
CA ALA A 230 -4.94 3.77 -9.44
C ALA A 230 -3.95 3.46 -10.56
N ILE A 231 -2.90 2.68 -10.27
CA ILE A 231 -1.86 2.32 -11.24
C ILE A 231 -2.38 1.35 -12.31
N MET A 232 -3.18 0.35 -11.92
CA MET A 232 -3.61 -0.71 -12.83
C MET A 232 -4.88 -0.36 -13.59
N ASP A 233 -5.88 0.14 -12.89
CA ASP A 233 -7.26 0.20 -13.38
C ASP A 233 -7.83 1.62 -13.43
N GLY A 234 -7.40 2.50 -12.54
CA GLY A 234 -7.93 3.86 -12.43
C GLY A 234 -9.41 3.91 -12.00
N ASP A 235 -10.06 5.07 -12.24
CA ASP A 235 -11.51 5.29 -12.04
C ASP A 235 -12.01 4.89 -10.64
N LEU A 236 -11.27 5.30 -9.62
CA LEU A 236 -11.40 4.85 -8.24
C LEU A 236 -12.83 4.98 -7.68
N ILE A 237 -13.43 6.17 -7.80
CA ILE A 237 -14.74 6.46 -7.19
C ILE A 237 -15.86 5.62 -7.84
N ARG A 238 -15.83 5.44 -9.15
CA ARG A 238 -16.81 4.58 -9.81
C ARG A 238 -16.63 3.12 -9.38
N ARG A 239 -15.40 2.63 -9.26
CA ARG A 239 -15.11 1.26 -8.80
C ARG A 239 -15.53 1.04 -7.35
N LEU A 240 -15.32 2.00 -6.46
CA LEU A 240 -15.81 1.95 -5.07
C LEU A 240 -17.34 1.78 -5.04
N ARG A 241 -18.07 2.58 -5.82
CA ARG A 241 -19.55 2.48 -5.93
C ARG A 241 -20.01 1.16 -6.54
N GLN A 242 -19.35 0.70 -7.59
CA GLN A 242 -19.65 -0.54 -8.30
C GLN A 242 -19.47 -1.78 -7.43
N HIS A 243 -18.43 -1.80 -6.61
CA HIS A 243 -18.04 -2.96 -5.80
C HIS A 243 -18.31 -2.80 -4.30
N ARG A 244 -19.12 -1.80 -3.91
CA ARG A 244 -19.37 -1.43 -2.51
C ARG A 244 -19.63 -2.61 -1.57
N GLU A 245 -20.42 -3.59 -2.00
CA GLU A 245 -20.79 -4.78 -1.20
C GLU A 245 -19.63 -5.76 -1.03
N LEU A 246 -18.59 -5.63 -1.85
CA LEU A 246 -17.43 -6.52 -1.85
C LEU A 246 -16.20 -5.93 -1.15
N ILE A 247 -16.22 -4.65 -0.76
CA ILE A 247 -15.06 -4.02 -0.12
C ILE A 247 -15.01 -4.42 1.35
N GLY A 248 -13.96 -5.11 1.74
CA GLY A 248 -13.72 -5.54 3.13
C GLY A 248 -12.71 -4.67 3.86
N HIS A 249 -11.71 -4.13 3.16
CA HIS A 249 -10.65 -3.31 3.73
C HIS A 249 -10.13 -2.30 2.69
N VAL A 250 -9.50 -1.21 3.14
CA VAL A 250 -8.99 -0.16 2.24
C VAL A 250 -7.58 0.25 2.66
N HIS A 251 -6.67 0.36 1.68
CA HIS A 251 -5.33 0.93 1.86
C HIS A 251 -5.15 2.23 1.06
N THR A 252 -4.26 3.10 1.53
CA THR A 252 -3.95 4.39 0.90
C THR A 252 -2.45 4.61 0.75
N ALA A 253 -2.03 5.13 -0.41
CA ALA A 253 -0.70 5.69 -0.61
C ALA A 253 -0.69 6.65 -1.80
N GLY A 254 0.24 7.59 -1.85
CA GLY A 254 0.37 8.55 -2.96
C GLY A 254 0.84 7.90 -4.27
N VAL A 255 0.24 8.29 -5.39
CA VAL A 255 0.66 7.93 -6.74
C VAL A 255 1.22 9.17 -7.44
N PRO A 256 2.41 9.10 -8.04
CA PRO A 256 3.32 7.94 -8.12
C PRO A 256 4.11 7.70 -6.82
N GLY A 257 4.69 6.50 -6.71
CA GLY A 257 5.81 6.23 -5.80
C GLY A 257 5.46 5.72 -4.41
N ARG A 258 4.18 5.44 -4.11
CA ARG A 258 3.69 4.92 -2.81
C ARG A 258 4.14 5.80 -1.63
N ALA A 259 4.23 7.12 -1.86
CA ALA A 259 4.69 8.11 -0.91
C ALA A 259 3.53 8.81 -0.18
N GLU A 260 3.80 9.97 0.40
CA GLU A 260 2.83 10.80 1.13
C GLU A 260 1.58 11.15 0.30
N LEU A 261 0.48 11.45 1.00
CA LEU A 261 -0.78 11.93 0.40
C LEU A 261 -0.78 13.45 0.24
N ASP A 262 0.32 14.02 -0.21
CA ASP A 262 0.52 15.48 -0.36
C ASP A 262 0.18 15.98 -1.78
N ASP A 263 0.54 17.21 -2.10
CA ASP A 263 0.28 17.85 -3.39
C ASP A 263 1.24 17.42 -4.52
N THR A 264 2.18 16.51 -4.24
CA THR A 264 3.09 15.93 -5.25
C THR A 264 2.52 14.65 -5.88
N GLN A 265 1.38 14.16 -5.38
CA GLN A 265 0.70 12.97 -5.88
C GLN A 265 -0.61 13.32 -6.62
N GLU A 266 -1.09 12.44 -7.49
CA GLU A 266 -2.17 12.73 -8.44
C GLU A 266 -3.60 12.39 -7.94
N LEU A 267 -3.76 11.76 -6.76
CA LEU A 267 -5.06 11.29 -6.28
C LEU A 267 -5.76 12.34 -5.39
N ASN A 268 -7.04 12.57 -5.65
CA ASN A 268 -7.86 13.43 -4.80
C ASN A 268 -8.43 12.64 -3.61
N TYR A 269 -7.60 12.39 -2.60
CA TYR A 269 -7.98 11.62 -1.41
C TYR A 269 -9.22 12.13 -0.68
N PRO A 270 -9.44 13.43 -0.46
CA PRO A 270 -10.68 13.92 0.15
C PRO A 270 -11.94 13.51 -0.63
N ALA A 271 -11.89 13.47 -1.97
CA ALA A 271 -13.01 13.01 -2.78
C ALA A 271 -13.21 11.49 -2.66
N VAL A 272 -12.14 10.71 -2.63
CA VAL A 272 -12.19 9.25 -2.43
C VAL A 272 -12.74 8.91 -1.05
N MET A 273 -12.31 9.60 0.02
CA MET A 273 -12.84 9.40 1.37
C MET A 273 -14.34 9.71 1.46
N ARG A 274 -14.80 10.81 0.84
CA ARG A 274 -16.24 11.11 0.75
C ARG A 274 -17.02 10.02 0.01
N ALA A 275 -16.44 9.45 -1.05
CA ALA A 275 -17.08 8.34 -1.77
C ALA A 275 -17.20 7.07 -0.90
N LEU A 276 -16.21 6.78 -0.05
CA LEU A 276 -16.31 5.69 0.94
C LEU A 276 -17.46 5.91 1.91
N LEU A 277 -17.62 7.14 2.43
CA LEU A 277 -18.76 7.48 3.29
C LEU A 277 -20.11 7.38 2.58
N GLU A 278 -20.17 7.82 1.32
CA GLU A 278 -21.37 7.80 0.47
C GLU A 278 -21.88 6.37 0.21
N ILE A 279 -20.96 5.41 0.06
CA ILE A 279 -21.31 3.99 -0.13
C ILE A 279 -21.60 3.25 1.20
N GLY A 280 -21.50 3.94 2.34
CA GLY A 280 -21.73 3.36 3.67
C GLY A 280 -20.58 2.48 4.16
N TYR A 281 -19.34 2.68 3.68
CA TYR A 281 -18.18 1.91 4.16
C TYR A 281 -17.86 2.30 5.61
N ASP A 282 -17.89 1.33 6.52
CA ASP A 282 -17.65 1.47 7.96
C ASP A 282 -16.38 0.73 8.44
N GLY A 283 -15.64 0.13 7.51
CA GLY A 283 -14.38 -0.55 7.79
C GLY A 283 -13.21 0.39 8.07
N TYR A 284 -12.02 -0.18 8.21
CA TYR A 284 -10.80 0.60 8.38
C TYR A 284 -10.22 1.07 7.05
N VAL A 285 -9.61 2.25 7.08
CA VAL A 285 -8.77 2.79 6.00
C VAL A 285 -7.35 2.91 6.55
N ALA A 286 -6.44 2.06 6.09
CA ALA A 286 -5.08 2.01 6.58
C ALA A 286 -4.14 2.85 5.71
N GLN A 287 -3.37 3.71 6.36
CA GLN A 287 -2.28 4.46 5.76
C GLN A 287 -1.13 3.49 5.43
N GLU A 288 -0.89 3.22 4.15
CA GLU A 288 0.14 2.27 3.70
C GLU A 288 1.19 2.93 2.79
N PHE A 289 1.33 4.23 2.89
CA PHE A 289 2.38 4.94 2.18
C PHE A 289 3.75 4.73 2.84
N ILE A 290 4.82 4.83 2.04
CA ILE A 290 6.21 4.76 2.50
C ILE A 290 6.72 6.18 2.68
N PRO A 291 6.89 6.67 3.93
CA PRO A 291 7.27 8.06 4.16
C PRO A 291 8.63 8.43 3.56
N THR A 292 8.65 9.49 2.78
CA THR A 292 9.86 10.10 2.21
C THR A 292 10.27 11.38 2.96
N TRP A 293 9.36 11.96 3.73
CA TRP A 293 9.67 13.11 4.56
C TRP A 293 10.64 12.75 5.67
N PRO A 294 11.60 13.64 6.01
CA PRO A 294 12.51 13.42 7.14
C PRO A 294 11.77 13.20 8.46
N ASP A 295 10.67 13.93 8.67
CA ASP A 295 9.78 13.77 9.82
C ASP A 295 8.60 12.86 9.46
N LYS A 296 8.73 11.57 9.79
CA LYS A 296 7.70 10.56 9.55
C LYS A 296 6.43 10.78 10.37
N ALA A 297 6.54 11.37 11.57
CA ALA A 297 5.38 11.70 12.38
C ALA A 297 4.54 12.79 11.73
N LEU A 298 5.20 13.81 11.17
CA LEU A 298 4.54 14.86 10.41
C LEU A 298 3.88 14.33 9.14
N ALA A 299 4.54 13.40 8.42
CA ALA A 299 3.98 12.72 7.26
C ALA A 299 2.67 11.98 7.59
N LEU A 300 2.65 11.24 8.72
CA LEU A 300 1.45 10.53 9.16
C LEU A 300 0.33 11.51 9.59
N ARG A 301 0.65 12.60 10.28
CA ARG A 301 -0.34 13.64 10.64
C ARG A 301 -0.96 14.27 9.40
N HIS A 302 -0.14 14.54 8.38
CA HIS A 302 -0.63 15.09 7.11
C HIS A 302 -1.57 14.11 6.41
N ALA A 303 -1.18 12.84 6.26
CA ALA A 303 -2.03 11.81 5.67
C ALA A 303 -3.36 11.64 6.43
N ALA A 304 -3.29 11.63 7.76
CA ALA A 304 -4.49 11.56 8.61
C ALA A 304 -5.41 12.78 8.41
N LYS A 305 -4.84 13.99 8.25
CA LYS A 305 -5.59 15.22 7.95
C LYS A 305 -6.29 15.16 6.60
N VAL A 306 -5.59 14.70 5.56
CA VAL A 306 -6.14 14.58 4.19
C VAL A 306 -7.32 13.61 4.14
N CYS A 307 -7.32 12.58 4.98
CA CYS A 307 -8.39 11.58 5.07
C CYS A 307 -9.50 11.93 6.09
N ASP A 308 -9.38 13.01 6.86
CA ASP A 308 -10.36 13.41 7.89
C ASP A 308 -11.43 14.35 7.31
N VAL A 309 -12.38 13.81 6.51
CA VAL A 309 -13.41 14.53 5.75
C VAL A 309 -14.76 14.62 6.48
#